data_19aab2fd41b0624b301a762905888fd3
#
_entry.id   19aab2fd41b0624b301a762905888fd3
#
_cell.length_a   1.000
_cell.length_b   1.000
_cell.length_c   1.000
_cell.angle_alpha   90.00
_cell.angle_beta   90.00
_cell.angle_gamma   90.00
#
_symmetry.space_group_name_H-M   'P 1'
#
loop_
_entity.id
_entity.type
_entity.pdbx_description
1 polymer ?
#
loop_
_entity_poly.entity_id
_entity_poly.type
_entity_poly.pdbx_seq_one_letter_code
_entity_poly.pdbx_strand_id
1 'polypeptide(L)'
;ELRDLLPTFLEIAGTSVPTDIDGRSLLSLAKGTETEWRKYIDLEHATCYSDDNYWCALTDGKIKYIWYFYTGEEQLFDLAKDPKELHNAVNDKKYKKLLAGMRAEMIRHLSERGEEFVKDGQLVVRKKTMLYGPNYPKEKR
;
A
#
# COMPACT_ATOMS: atom_id res chain seq x y z
N GLU A 1 9.24 -2.46 -5.37
CA GLU A 1 9.09 -2.40 -3.91
C GLU A 1 10.26 -3.11 -3.23
N LEU A 2 10.58 -2.77 -1.98
CA LEU A 2 11.70 -3.40 -1.27
C LEU A 2 11.55 -4.91 -1.13
N ARG A 3 10.33 -5.41 -1.00
CA ARG A 3 10.04 -6.85 -0.96
C ARG A 3 10.46 -7.60 -2.22
N ASP A 4 10.64 -6.90 -3.34
CA ASP A 4 11.05 -7.50 -4.62
C ASP A 4 12.57 -7.72 -4.71
N LEU A 5 13.36 -7.13 -3.83
CA LEU A 5 14.81 -7.24 -3.88
C LEU A 5 15.30 -8.65 -3.54
N LEU A 6 14.75 -9.26 -2.49
CA LEU A 6 15.15 -10.61 -2.08
C LEU A 6 14.94 -11.64 -3.21
N PRO A 7 13.74 -11.80 -3.79
CA PRO A 7 13.55 -12.75 -4.88
C PRO A 7 14.41 -12.41 -6.11
N THR A 8 14.68 -11.14 -6.37
CA THR A 8 15.56 -10.73 -7.47
C THR A 8 16.99 -11.20 -7.24
N PHE A 9 17.53 -11.03 -6.04
CA PHE A 9 18.90 -11.48 -5.72
C PHE A 9 19.02 -13.00 -5.73
N LEU A 10 18.02 -13.71 -5.22
CA LEU A 10 17.99 -15.18 -5.26
C LEU A 10 18.00 -15.69 -6.69
N GLU A 11 17.19 -15.12 -7.58
CA GLU A 11 17.15 -15.50 -8.99
C GLU A 11 18.47 -15.19 -9.70
N ILE A 12 19.08 -14.02 -9.45
CA ILE A 12 20.41 -13.67 -10.00
C ILE A 12 21.49 -14.65 -9.53
N ALA A 13 21.41 -15.10 -8.27
CA ALA A 13 22.33 -16.07 -7.71
C ALA A 13 22.09 -17.51 -8.20
N GLY A 14 21.07 -17.75 -9.03
CA GLY A 14 20.71 -19.07 -9.54
C GLY A 14 20.17 -20.02 -8.48
N THR A 15 19.65 -19.47 -7.37
CA THR A 15 19.02 -20.26 -6.30
C THR A 15 17.49 -20.16 -6.37
N SER A 16 16.82 -21.13 -5.72
CA SER A 16 15.35 -21.14 -5.71
C SER A 16 14.78 -19.96 -4.89
N VAL A 17 13.76 -19.34 -5.43
CA VAL A 17 12.98 -18.32 -4.72
C VAL A 17 11.89 -19.03 -3.91
N PRO A 18 11.77 -18.79 -2.58
CA PRO A 18 10.68 -19.32 -1.78
C PRO A 18 9.30 -18.90 -2.33
N THR A 19 8.31 -19.77 -2.22
CA THR A 19 6.96 -19.51 -2.75
C THR A 19 6.06 -18.76 -1.77
N ASP A 20 6.48 -18.64 -0.52
CA ASP A 20 5.74 -18.01 0.60
C ASP A 20 6.18 -16.58 0.90
N ILE A 21 6.83 -15.92 -0.07
CA ILE A 21 7.24 -14.51 0.06
C ILE A 21 6.35 -13.58 -0.76
N ASP A 22 6.14 -12.37 -0.28
CA ASP A 22 5.24 -11.38 -0.91
C ASP A 22 5.84 -10.69 -2.14
N GLY A 23 7.16 -10.77 -2.31
CA GLY A 23 7.89 -10.13 -3.41
C GLY A 23 7.92 -10.96 -4.69
N ARG A 24 8.21 -10.30 -5.80
CA ARG A 24 8.46 -10.92 -7.11
C ARG A 24 9.79 -10.43 -7.66
N SER A 25 10.55 -11.32 -8.33
CA SER A 25 11.80 -10.91 -8.97
C SER A 25 11.56 -9.85 -10.04
N LEU A 26 12.38 -8.81 -10.02
CA LEU A 26 12.39 -7.74 -11.02
C LEU A 26 13.16 -8.12 -12.30
N LEU A 27 13.76 -9.32 -12.34
CA LEU A 27 14.69 -9.69 -13.41
C LEU A 27 14.00 -9.80 -14.78
N SER A 28 12.77 -10.31 -14.81
CA SER A 28 11.96 -10.40 -16.03
C SER A 28 11.57 -9.03 -16.57
N LEU A 29 11.22 -8.08 -15.67
CA LEU A 29 10.98 -6.68 -16.04
C LEU A 29 12.26 -6.02 -16.57
N ALA A 30 13.40 -6.23 -15.90
CA ALA A 30 14.68 -5.67 -16.32
C ALA A 30 15.13 -6.19 -17.70
N LYS A 31 14.80 -7.43 -18.03
CA LYS A 31 15.06 -8.05 -19.33
C LYS A 31 14.01 -7.69 -20.39
N GLY A 32 12.92 -7.03 -20.03
CA GLY A 32 11.80 -6.72 -20.92
C GLY A 32 10.98 -7.96 -21.35
N THR A 33 11.08 -9.07 -20.62
CA THR A 33 10.34 -10.32 -20.91
C THR A 33 9.01 -10.38 -20.16
N GLU A 34 8.79 -9.56 -19.14
CA GLU A 34 7.54 -9.37 -18.44
C GLU A 34 7.01 -7.97 -18.73
N THR A 35 5.76 -7.86 -19.13
CA THR A 35 5.09 -6.58 -19.37
C THR A 35 3.96 -6.31 -18.40
N GLU A 36 3.47 -7.35 -17.72
CA GLU A 36 2.44 -7.23 -16.71
C GLU A 36 3.04 -7.25 -15.31
N TRP A 37 2.73 -6.21 -14.56
CA TRP A 37 3.17 -6.06 -13.18
C TRP A 37 2.00 -5.71 -12.28
N ARG A 38 2.25 -5.60 -10.98
CA ARG A 38 1.21 -5.14 -10.06
C ARG A 38 0.70 -3.75 -10.48
N LYS A 39 -0.60 -3.59 -10.46
CA LYS A 39 -1.25 -2.34 -10.86
C LYS A 39 -0.99 -1.21 -9.87
N TYR A 40 -0.93 -1.56 -8.59
CA TYR A 40 -0.67 -0.60 -7.52
C TYR A 40 0.59 -0.97 -6.75
N ILE A 41 1.31 0.05 -6.35
CA ILE A 41 2.37 -0.03 -5.35
C ILE A 41 1.77 0.43 -4.04
N ASP A 42 1.97 -0.34 -2.98
CA ASP A 42 1.60 0.03 -1.62
C ASP A 42 2.79 0.67 -0.89
N LEU A 43 2.48 1.70 -0.14
CA LEU A 43 3.40 2.43 0.70
C LEU A 43 2.78 2.46 2.10
N GLU A 44 3.59 2.23 3.11
CA GLU A 44 3.13 2.26 4.49
C GLU A 44 4.11 3.02 5.36
N HIS A 45 3.57 3.84 6.23
CA HIS A 45 4.33 4.54 7.25
C HIS A 45 3.79 4.13 8.62
N ALA A 46 4.63 3.49 9.42
CA ALA A 46 4.32 3.23 10.82
C ALA A 46 4.53 4.49 11.65
N THR A 47 4.05 4.47 12.86
CA THR A 47 4.16 5.60 13.80
C THR A 47 5.62 6.02 13.96
N CYS A 48 5.93 7.19 13.47
CA CYS A 48 7.20 7.86 13.70
C CYS A 48 6.87 9.29 14.08
N TYR A 49 7.35 9.76 15.21
CA TYR A 49 7.11 11.09 15.79
C TYR A 49 5.70 11.36 16.32
N SER A 50 4.64 10.78 15.74
CA SER A 50 3.25 10.97 16.14
C SER A 50 2.39 9.77 15.75
N ASP A 51 1.38 9.44 16.57
CA ASP A 51 0.39 8.39 16.27
C ASP A 51 -0.44 8.73 15.03
N ASP A 52 -0.67 10.03 14.77
CA ASP A 52 -1.41 10.50 13.62
C ASP A 52 -0.69 10.20 12.29
N ASN A 53 0.61 9.94 12.35
CA ASN A 53 1.44 9.68 11.17
C ASN A 53 1.49 8.18 10.80
N TYR A 54 0.44 7.44 11.11
CA TYR A 54 0.27 6.07 10.69
C TYR A 54 -0.70 5.98 9.52
N TRP A 55 -0.19 5.66 8.33
CA TRP A 55 -0.96 5.64 7.10
C TRP A 55 -0.53 4.52 6.14
N CYS A 56 -1.44 4.17 5.24
CA CYS A 56 -1.18 3.35 4.07
C CYS A 56 -1.58 4.11 2.81
N ALA A 57 -0.80 3.96 1.74
CA ALA A 57 -1.10 4.57 0.46
C ALA A 57 -1.04 3.54 -0.66
N LEU A 58 -1.87 3.75 -1.69
CA LEU A 58 -1.81 3.03 -2.96
C LEU A 58 -1.57 4.01 -4.09
N THR A 59 -0.69 3.66 -5.01
CA THR A 59 -0.44 4.45 -6.22
C THR A 59 -0.23 3.58 -7.44
N ASP A 60 -0.75 4.01 -8.58
CA ASP A 60 -0.47 3.47 -9.92
C ASP A 60 0.56 4.33 -10.70
N GLY A 61 1.20 5.28 -10.01
CA GLY A 61 2.13 6.25 -10.59
C GLY A 61 1.46 7.49 -11.19
N LYS A 62 0.12 7.50 -11.33
CA LYS A 62 -0.67 8.66 -11.80
C LYS A 62 -1.57 9.20 -10.73
N ILE A 63 -2.13 8.33 -9.93
CA ILE A 63 -3.02 8.65 -8.82
C ILE A 63 -2.40 8.06 -7.56
N LYS A 64 -2.44 8.82 -6.47
CA LYS A 64 -2.05 8.37 -5.15
C LYS A 64 -3.19 8.61 -4.18
N TYR A 65 -3.58 7.58 -3.45
CA TYR A 65 -4.59 7.65 -2.41
C TYR A 65 -3.96 7.21 -1.09
N ILE A 66 -4.21 7.98 -0.01
CA ILE A 66 -3.68 7.73 1.33
C ILE A 66 -4.84 7.61 2.30
N TRP A 67 -4.77 6.61 3.16
CA TRP A 67 -5.65 6.40 4.31
C TRP A 67 -4.85 6.50 5.60
N TYR A 68 -5.23 7.43 6.47
CA TYR A 68 -4.64 7.59 7.79
C TYR A 68 -5.41 6.75 8.81
N PHE A 69 -4.75 5.72 9.35
CA PHE A 69 -5.40 4.75 10.22
C PHE A 69 -5.91 5.37 11.52
N TYR A 70 -5.17 6.31 12.12
CA TYR A 70 -5.49 6.88 13.41
C TYR A 70 -6.61 7.91 13.36
N THR A 71 -6.64 8.73 12.34
CA THR A 71 -7.60 9.84 12.18
C THR A 71 -8.79 9.49 11.31
N GLY A 72 -8.62 8.55 10.36
CA GLY A 72 -9.60 8.31 9.32
C GLY A 72 -9.56 9.36 8.21
N GLU A 73 -8.51 10.18 8.17
CA GLU A 73 -8.31 11.15 7.10
C GLU A 73 -7.94 10.46 5.80
N GLU A 74 -8.39 11.05 4.70
CA GLU A 74 -8.08 10.59 3.35
C GLU A 74 -7.39 11.70 2.57
N GLN A 75 -6.44 11.29 1.73
CA GLN A 75 -5.84 12.19 0.76
C GLN A 75 -5.84 11.56 -0.62
N LEU A 76 -6.06 12.37 -1.65
CA LEU A 76 -6.04 11.96 -3.05
C LEU A 76 -5.22 12.97 -3.86
N PHE A 77 -4.28 12.46 -4.64
CA PHE A 77 -3.42 13.28 -5.50
C PHE A 77 -3.45 12.78 -6.94
N ASP A 78 -3.63 13.69 -7.87
CA ASP A 78 -3.46 13.47 -9.32
C ASP A 78 -2.01 13.84 -9.69
N LEU A 79 -1.12 12.86 -9.61
CA LEU A 79 0.33 13.07 -9.80
C LEU A 79 0.68 13.57 -11.22
N ALA A 80 -0.19 13.34 -12.21
CA ALA A 80 0.02 13.85 -13.56
C ALA A 80 -0.17 15.38 -13.61
N LYS A 81 -1.01 15.95 -12.74
CA LYS A 81 -1.29 17.40 -12.67
C LYS A 81 -0.59 18.09 -11.50
N ASP A 82 -0.41 17.36 -10.42
CA ASP A 82 0.20 17.84 -9.19
C ASP A 82 1.30 16.86 -8.71
N PRO A 83 2.42 16.80 -9.42
CA PRO A 83 3.52 15.88 -9.09
C PRO A 83 4.21 16.20 -7.76
N LYS A 84 3.91 17.34 -7.17
CA LYS A 84 4.43 17.77 -5.85
C LYS A 84 3.46 17.50 -4.70
N GLU A 85 2.28 16.94 -4.99
CA GLU A 85 1.27 16.60 -3.98
C GLU A 85 0.86 17.79 -3.09
N LEU A 86 0.71 18.99 -3.70
CA LEU A 86 0.40 20.23 -2.97
C LEU A 86 -1.11 20.42 -2.73
N HIS A 87 -1.95 19.71 -3.48
CA HIS A 87 -3.40 19.91 -3.46
C HIS A 87 -4.13 18.60 -3.23
N ASN A 88 -4.58 18.36 -2.00
CA ASN A 88 -5.43 17.22 -1.67
C ASN A 88 -6.79 17.34 -2.38
N ALA A 89 -7.03 16.49 -3.37
CA ALA A 89 -8.23 16.47 -4.20
C ALA A 89 -9.40 15.67 -3.61
N VAL A 90 -9.31 15.19 -2.38
CA VAL A 90 -10.32 14.29 -1.75
C VAL A 90 -11.72 14.90 -1.74
N ASN A 91 -11.85 16.23 -1.62
CA ASN A 91 -13.12 16.96 -1.60
C ASN A 91 -13.54 17.52 -2.96
N ASP A 92 -12.75 17.33 -4.01
CA ASP A 92 -13.06 17.82 -5.33
C ASP A 92 -14.09 16.92 -6.03
N LYS A 93 -15.23 17.48 -6.37
CA LYS A 93 -16.35 16.76 -7.00
C LYS A 93 -15.97 16.03 -8.28
N LYS A 94 -15.02 16.58 -9.06
CA LYS A 94 -14.55 15.96 -10.32
C LYS A 94 -13.82 14.63 -10.09
N TYR A 95 -13.25 14.41 -8.91
CA TYR A 95 -12.55 13.19 -8.55
C TYR A 95 -13.40 12.18 -7.78
N LYS A 96 -14.69 12.47 -7.51
CA LYS A 96 -15.57 11.61 -6.70
C LYS A 96 -15.59 10.15 -7.14
N LYS A 97 -15.69 9.88 -8.45
CA LYS A 97 -15.69 8.51 -8.98
C LYS A 97 -14.34 7.83 -8.80
N LEU A 98 -13.26 8.58 -9.03
CA LEU A 98 -11.89 8.09 -8.88
C LEU A 98 -11.60 7.77 -7.40
N LEU A 99 -11.96 8.67 -6.50
CA LEU A 99 -11.82 8.46 -5.05
C LEU A 99 -12.55 7.19 -4.59
N ALA A 100 -13.79 6.98 -5.04
CA ALA A 100 -14.55 5.78 -4.71
C ALA A 100 -13.83 4.51 -5.20
N GLY A 101 -13.26 4.53 -6.40
CA GLY A 101 -12.46 3.44 -6.95
C GLY A 101 -11.19 3.16 -6.12
N MET A 102 -10.43 4.20 -5.78
CA MET A 102 -9.21 4.07 -4.98
C MET A 102 -9.51 3.59 -3.55
N ARG A 103 -10.62 4.03 -2.96
CA ARG A 103 -11.08 3.55 -1.65
C ARG A 103 -11.44 2.07 -1.70
N ALA A 104 -12.13 1.62 -2.75
CA ALA A 104 -12.45 0.21 -2.94
C ALA A 104 -11.18 -0.65 -3.08
N GLU A 105 -10.16 -0.17 -3.80
CA GLU A 105 -8.87 -0.86 -3.91
C GLU A 105 -8.13 -0.91 -2.57
N MET A 106 -8.16 0.16 -1.79
CA MET A 106 -7.58 0.17 -0.44
C MET A 106 -8.27 -0.82 0.49
N ILE A 107 -9.61 -0.89 0.44
CA ILE A 107 -10.40 -1.88 1.19
C ILE A 107 -9.97 -3.29 0.79
N ARG A 108 -9.89 -3.57 -0.51
CA ARG A 108 -9.45 -4.88 -1.01
C ARG A 108 -8.04 -5.22 -0.51
N HIS A 109 -7.11 -4.27 -0.60
CA HIS A 109 -5.72 -4.43 -0.18
C HIS A 109 -5.59 -4.71 1.32
N LEU A 110 -6.35 -3.99 2.14
CA LEU A 110 -6.27 -4.12 3.60
C LEU A 110 -7.15 -5.25 4.17
N SER A 111 -8.07 -5.84 3.39
CA SER A 111 -8.97 -6.90 3.86
C SER A 111 -8.23 -8.15 4.34
N GLU A 112 -7.08 -8.47 3.75
CA GLU A 112 -6.24 -9.60 4.17
C GLU A 112 -5.65 -9.43 5.58
N ARG A 113 -5.61 -8.19 6.10
CA ARG A 113 -5.09 -7.86 7.42
C ARG A 113 -6.10 -8.05 8.54
N GLY A 114 -7.36 -8.36 8.19
CA GLY A 114 -8.44 -8.68 9.11
C GLY A 114 -9.30 -7.49 9.52
N GLU A 115 -10.28 -7.77 10.42
CA GLU A 115 -11.34 -6.83 10.81
C GLU A 115 -10.84 -5.57 11.53
N GLU A 116 -9.61 -5.56 12.02
CA GLU A 116 -9.01 -4.37 12.58
C GLU A 116 -8.70 -3.30 11.52
N PHE A 117 -8.63 -3.66 10.24
CA PHE A 117 -8.34 -2.77 9.12
C PHE A 117 -9.55 -2.54 8.23
N VAL A 118 -10.32 -3.60 7.98
CA VAL A 118 -11.54 -3.55 7.16
C VAL A 118 -12.64 -4.33 7.86
N LYS A 119 -13.74 -3.65 8.16
CA LYS A 119 -14.92 -4.25 8.76
C LYS A 119 -16.18 -3.83 8.00
N ASP A 120 -17.06 -4.79 7.71
CA ASP A 120 -18.31 -4.56 6.98
C ASP A 120 -18.10 -3.80 5.66
N GLY A 121 -16.98 -4.08 4.97
CA GLY A 121 -16.62 -3.41 3.72
C GLY A 121 -16.19 -1.95 3.87
N GLN A 122 -15.79 -1.52 5.07
CA GLN A 122 -15.35 -0.16 5.37
C GLN A 122 -13.94 -0.15 5.97
N LEU A 123 -13.17 0.88 5.67
CA LEU A 123 -11.89 1.14 6.33
C LEU A 123 -12.13 1.49 7.79
N VAL A 124 -11.35 0.90 8.68
CA VAL A 124 -11.49 1.07 10.14
C VAL A 124 -10.51 2.10 10.66
N VAL A 125 -11.02 3.06 11.44
CA VAL A 125 -10.18 3.99 12.19
C VAL A 125 -9.61 3.25 13.40
N ARG A 126 -8.27 3.19 13.50
CA ARG A 126 -7.55 2.47 14.54
C ARG A 126 -6.79 3.44 15.44
N LYS A 127 -7.15 3.46 16.71
CA LYS A 127 -6.41 4.22 17.74
C LYS A 127 -5.23 3.43 18.35
N LYS A 128 -4.79 2.40 17.63
CA LYS A 128 -3.61 1.58 17.97
C LYS A 128 -2.63 1.63 16.84
N THR A 129 -1.37 1.75 17.17
CA THR A 129 -0.27 1.61 16.22
C THR A 129 0.17 0.16 16.14
N MET A 130 0.53 -0.28 14.95
CA MET A 130 1.10 -1.59 14.73
C MET A 130 2.60 -1.43 14.50
N LEU A 131 3.38 -1.94 15.45
CA LEU A 131 4.84 -1.86 15.36
C LEU A 131 5.44 -2.99 14.51
N TYR A 132 4.63 -3.98 14.16
CA TYR A 132 5.08 -5.19 13.46
C TYR A 132 4.21 -5.46 12.24
N GLY A 133 4.76 -6.17 11.27
CA GLY A 133 4.02 -6.66 10.12
C GLY A 133 2.82 -7.54 10.52
N PRO A 134 1.79 -7.66 9.67
CA PRO A 134 0.57 -8.41 10.01
C PRO A 134 0.84 -9.88 10.34
N ASN A 135 1.89 -10.46 9.75
CA ASN A 135 2.29 -11.85 9.95
C ASN A 135 3.37 -12.03 11.02
N TYR A 136 3.74 -10.97 11.74
CA TYR A 136 4.72 -11.09 12.82
C TYR A 136 4.14 -11.94 13.96
N PRO A 137 4.89 -12.96 14.47
CA PRO A 137 4.41 -13.80 15.56
C PRO A 137 4.09 -12.94 16.80
N LYS A 138 2.84 -12.92 17.19
CA LYS A 138 2.45 -12.32 18.48
C LYS A 138 2.87 -13.30 19.57
N GLU A 139 3.95 -13.03 20.26
CA GLU A 139 4.21 -13.74 21.51
C GLU A 139 2.99 -13.58 22.40
N LYS A 140 2.45 -14.70 22.85
CA LYS A 140 1.43 -14.70 23.90
C LYS A 140 2.09 -14.13 25.17
N ARG A 141 1.87 -12.84 25.44
CA ARG A 141 2.15 -12.25 26.74
C ARG A 141 1.06 -12.60 27.72
#